data_73ce8f1acfcaa626110c634baabc85b4
#
_entry.id   73ce8f1acfcaa626110c634baabc85b4
#
_cell.length_a   1.000
_cell.length_b   1.000
_cell.length_c   1.000
_cell.angle_alpha   90.00
_cell.angle_beta   90.00
_cell.angle_gamma   90.00
#
_symmetry.space_group_name_H-M   'P 1'
#
loop_
_entity.id
_entity.type
_entity.pdbx_description
1 polymer ?
#
loop_
_entity_poly.entity_id
_entity_poly.type
_entity_poly.pdbx_seq_one_letter_code
_entity_poly.pdbx_strand_id
1 'polypeptide(L)'
;MGTKKNFVIDTNVILHDYNCLKNFQENDIYLPIVVLEELDKFKKGNEQINFNAREFLRELDLVTDDNLFNKGASLGEGLGSLFVIAGSVDAPDVFDSFPERIPDHKILAVVDWLTRQKKDMKTILVTKDVNLRMKARSIGLLCEDYINDKVINVDIFEKSNEVFEGIDPALIDRIY
;
A
#
# COMPACT_ATOMS: atom_id res chain seq x y z
N MET A 1 -7.54 -18.63 -9.00
CA MET A 1 -7.32 -17.91 -7.73
C MET A 1 -6.03 -17.13 -7.87
N GLY A 2 -6.06 -15.80 -7.72
CA GLY A 2 -4.85 -14.99 -7.73
C GLY A 2 -3.95 -15.35 -6.53
N THR A 3 -2.63 -15.19 -6.67
CA THR A 3 -1.71 -15.38 -5.54
C THR A 3 -1.93 -14.28 -4.52
N LYS A 4 -2.08 -14.63 -3.24
CA LYS A 4 -2.22 -13.67 -2.13
C LYS A 4 -1.04 -12.68 -2.13
N LYS A 5 -1.31 -11.40 -1.88
CA LYS A 5 -0.33 -10.30 -1.88
C LYS A 5 -0.24 -9.65 -0.51
N ASN A 6 0.85 -8.94 -0.28
CA ASN A 6 1.02 -8.06 0.87
C ASN A 6 0.88 -6.61 0.40
N PHE A 7 0.05 -5.83 1.06
CA PHE A 7 -0.11 -4.41 0.79
C PHE A 7 0.40 -3.59 1.98
N VAL A 8 1.26 -2.63 1.72
CA VAL A 8 1.68 -1.62 2.70
C VAL A 8 0.93 -0.34 2.38
N ILE A 9 0.20 0.20 3.34
CA ILE A 9 -0.67 1.37 3.13
C ILE A 9 -0.02 2.62 3.71
N ASP A 10 -0.03 3.68 2.90
CA ASP A 10 0.39 5.03 3.29
C ASP A 10 -0.76 5.81 3.97
N THR A 11 -0.41 6.79 4.78
CA THR A 11 -1.32 7.69 5.50
C THR A 11 -2.36 8.35 4.57
N ASN A 12 -1.95 8.78 3.38
CA ASN A 12 -2.81 9.46 2.42
C ASN A 12 -3.98 8.60 1.92
N VAL A 13 -3.82 7.28 1.88
CA VAL A 13 -4.90 6.34 1.53
C VAL A 13 -6.01 6.41 2.57
N ILE A 14 -5.63 6.36 3.85
CA ILE A 14 -6.57 6.39 4.98
C ILE A 14 -7.25 7.76 5.09
N LEU A 15 -6.50 8.85 4.91
CA LEU A 15 -7.04 10.21 4.91
C LEU A 15 -8.05 10.43 3.77
N HIS A 16 -7.90 9.69 2.67
CA HIS A 16 -8.84 9.72 1.55
C HIS A 16 -10.06 8.83 1.80
N ASP A 17 -9.86 7.62 2.36
CA ASP A 17 -10.90 6.62 2.60
C ASP A 17 -10.62 5.83 3.88
N TYR A 18 -11.37 6.11 4.95
CA TYR A 18 -11.20 5.40 6.22
C TYR A 18 -11.60 3.92 6.17
N ASN A 19 -12.45 3.54 5.20
CA ASN A 19 -12.86 2.17 4.96
C ASN A 19 -11.90 1.38 4.05
N CYS A 20 -10.77 1.95 3.67
CA CYS A 20 -9.85 1.39 2.68
C CYS A 20 -9.46 -0.07 2.96
N LEU A 21 -9.38 -0.50 4.22
CA LEU A 21 -9.01 -1.88 4.58
C LEU A 21 -9.92 -2.95 3.96
N LYS A 22 -11.17 -2.62 3.67
CA LYS A 22 -12.17 -3.53 3.07
C LYS A 22 -11.97 -3.74 1.56
N ASN A 23 -11.13 -2.91 0.93
CA ASN A 23 -10.95 -2.91 -0.52
C ASN A 23 -9.79 -3.81 -1.00
N PHE A 24 -9.12 -4.51 -0.08
CA PHE A 24 -7.96 -5.36 -0.40
C PHE A 24 -8.28 -6.85 -0.50
N GLN A 25 -9.54 -7.22 -0.40
CA GLN A 25 -10.00 -8.62 -0.50
C GLN A 25 -9.24 -9.55 0.48
N GLU A 26 -8.87 -10.77 0.06
CA GLU A 26 -8.18 -11.77 0.87
C GLU A 26 -6.68 -11.46 1.14
N ASN A 27 -6.17 -10.32 0.68
CA ASN A 27 -4.77 -9.94 0.81
C ASN A 27 -4.44 -9.40 2.20
N ASP A 28 -3.19 -9.60 2.62
CA ASP A 28 -2.73 -9.08 3.90
C ASP A 28 -2.31 -7.61 3.81
N ILE A 29 -2.66 -6.85 4.83
CA ILE A 29 -2.38 -5.42 4.93
C ILE A 29 -1.37 -5.18 6.03
N TYR A 30 -0.36 -4.39 5.73
CA TYR A 30 0.70 -3.98 6.64
C TYR A 30 0.65 -2.47 6.84
N LEU A 31 0.54 -2.08 8.08
CA LEU A 31 0.47 -0.68 8.50
C LEU A 31 1.73 -0.33 9.28
N PRO A 32 2.67 0.44 8.69
CA PRO A 32 3.81 0.96 9.42
C PRO A 32 3.35 1.83 10.60
N ILE A 33 3.98 1.69 11.77
CA ILE A 33 3.59 2.46 12.96
C ILE A 33 3.61 3.98 12.71
N VAL A 34 4.52 4.45 11.86
CA VAL A 34 4.61 5.87 11.49
C VAL A 34 3.32 6.41 10.87
N VAL A 35 2.54 5.56 10.18
CA VAL A 35 1.23 5.95 9.64
C VAL A 35 0.25 6.29 10.76
N LEU A 36 0.24 5.51 11.85
CA LEU A 36 -0.58 5.82 13.03
C LEU A 36 -0.13 7.11 13.72
N GLU A 37 1.18 7.34 13.81
CA GLU A 37 1.76 8.58 14.34
C GLU A 37 1.35 9.80 13.50
N GLU A 38 1.27 9.65 12.18
CA GLU A 38 0.80 10.71 11.29
C GLU A 38 -0.70 10.95 11.42
N LEU A 39 -1.51 9.88 11.43
CA LEU A 39 -2.96 9.99 11.60
C LEU A 39 -3.33 10.71 12.90
N ASP A 40 -2.54 10.54 13.96
CA ASP A 40 -2.75 11.23 15.23
C ASP A 40 -2.69 12.76 15.07
N LYS A 41 -1.86 13.28 14.18
CA LYS A 41 -1.76 14.72 13.88
C LYS A 41 -3.01 15.24 13.18
N PHE A 42 -3.74 14.41 12.47
CA PHE A 42 -4.97 14.75 11.73
C PHE A 42 -6.26 14.58 12.55
N LYS A 43 -6.21 14.11 13.79
CA LYS A 43 -7.42 13.96 14.62
C LYS A 43 -8.17 15.26 14.90
N LYS A 44 -7.47 16.39 14.90
CA LYS A 44 -8.02 17.71 15.24
C LYS A 44 -8.42 18.43 13.96
N GLY A 45 -9.64 18.97 13.93
CA GLY A 45 -10.17 19.71 12.80
C GLY A 45 -11.55 19.20 12.36
N ASN A 46 -12.15 19.89 11.40
CA ASN A 46 -13.51 19.65 10.92
C ASN A 46 -13.55 19.26 9.42
N GLU A 47 -12.40 19.09 8.80
CA GLU A 47 -12.33 18.67 7.40
C GLU A 47 -12.54 17.15 7.24
N GLN A 48 -12.80 16.71 6.02
CA GLN A 48 -13.03 15.29 5.71
C GLN A 48 -11.84 14.42 6.12
N ILE A 49 -10.61 14.90 5.92
CA ILE A 49 -9.39 14.18 6.30
C ILE A 49 -9.33 13.92 7.82
N ASN A 50 -9.78 14.91 8.62
CA ASN A 50 -9.81 14.77 10.07
C ASN A 50 -10.88 13.76 10.54
N PHE A 51 -12.04 13.77 9.86
CA PHE A 51 -13.07 12.77 10.08
C PHE A 51 -12.53 11.38 9.73
N ASN A 52 -11.92 11.19 8.56
CA ASN A 52 -11.39 9.91 8.13
C ASN A 52 -10.31 9.38 9.09
N ALA A 53 -9.41 10.24 9.56
CA ALA A 53 -8.39 9.86 10.55
C ALA A 53 -9.01 9.34 11.85
N ARG A 54 -10.04 10.03 12.38
CA ARG A 54 -10.73 9.61 13.62
C ARG A 54 -11.48 8.29 13.44
N GLU A 55 -12.24 8.15 12.35
CA GLU A 55 -13.03 6.96 12.09
C GLU A 55 -12.13 5.73 11.88
N PHE A 56 -11.06 5.87 11.11
CA PHE A 56 -10.11 4.78 10.91
C PHE A 56 -9.50 4.31 12.24
N LEU A 57 -9.03 5.24 13.07
CA LEU A 57 -8.42 4.88 14.37
C LEU A 57 -9.44 4.26 15.32
N ARG A 58 -10.71 4.68 15.26
CA ARG A 58 -11.79 4.06 16.03
C ARG A 58 -12.07 2.63 15.54
N GLU A 59 -12.16 2.42 14.22
CA GLU A 59 -12.34 1.08 13.66
C GLU A 59 -11.14 0.16 13.97
N LEU A 60 -9.93 0.72 13.88
CA LEU A 60 -8.71 -0.02 14.21
C LEU A 60 -8.73 -0.50 15.67
N ASP A 61 -9.13 0.34 16.61
CA ASP A 61 -9.23 0.02 18.04
C ASP A 61 -10.23 -1.14 18.29
N LEU A 62 -11.32 -1.19 17.51
CA LEU A 62 -12.32 -2.27 17.61
C LEU A 62 -11.82 -3.63 17.12
N VAL A 63 -10.92 -3.65 16.14
CA VAL A 63 -10.35 -4.89 15.57
C VAL A 63 -9.00 -5.25 16.21
N THR A 64 -8.49 -4.39 17.09
CA THR A 64 -7.21 -4.60 17.77
C THR A 64 -7.35 -5.67 18.84
N ASP A 65 -6.61 -6.74 18.66
CA ASP A 65 -6.34 -7.76 19.68
C ASP A 65 -4.83 -7.93 19.87
N ASP A 66 -4.43 -8.79 20.79
CA ASP A 66 -3.01 -9.07 21.06
C ASP A 66 -2.25 -9.63 19.84
N ASN A 67 -2.94 -10.01 18.79
CA ASN A 67 -2.36 -10.58 17.58
C ASN A 67 -1.92 -9.53 16.57
N LEU A 68 -2.44 -8.28 16.61
CA LEU A 68 -2.22 -7.23 15.61
C LEU A 68 -0.73 -7.03 15.29
N PHE A 69 0.14 -7.09 16.28
CA PHE A 69 1.58 -6.87 16.13
C PHE A 69 2.39 -8.12 15.78
N ASN A 70 1.82 -9.31 15.93
CA ASN A 70 2.56 -10.57 15.79
C ASN A 70 1.98 -11.50 14.72
N LYS A 71 0.70 -11.83 14.84
CA LYS A 71 0.02 -12.81 13.97
C LYS A 71 -0.92 -12.16 12.95
N GLY A 72 -1.21 -10.89 13.14
CA GLY A 72 -2.21 -10.14 12.38
C GLY A 72 -3.62 -10.30 12.94
N ALA A 73 -4.40 -9.23 12.89
CA ALA A 73 -5.81 -9.23 13.24
C ALA A 73 -6.64 -9.54 11.99
N SER A 74 -7.59 -10.47 12.07
CA SER A 74 -8.48 -10.79 10.95
C SER A 74 -9.40 -9.60 10.65
N LEU A 75 -9.51 -9.25 9.37
CA LEU A 75 -10.42 -8.18 8.92
C LEU A 75 -11.85 -8.68 8.66
N GLY A 76 -12.09 -9.99 8.78
CA GLY A 76 -13.39 -10.60 8.58
C GLY A 76 -13.44 -11.63 7.47
N GLU A 77 -14.63 -12.17 7.21
CA GLU A 77 -14.85 -13.19 6.20
C GLU A 77 -14.55 -12.65 4.79
N GLY A 78 -13.78 -13.38 4.00
CA GLY A 78 -13.36 -12.99 2.64
C GLY A 78 -12.28 -11.90 2.59
N LEU A 79 -11.80 -11.41 3.74
CA LEU A 79 -10.74 -10.43 3.86
C LEU A 79 -9.46 -11.07 4.40
N GLY A 80 -8.33 -10.39 4.21
CA GLY A 80 -7.05 -10.80 4.76
C GLY A 80 -6.87 -10.42 6.23
N SER A 81 -5.63 -10.34 6.65
CA SER A 81 -5.26 -9.92 8.01
C SER A 81 -4.55 -8.58 7.99
N LEU A 82 -4.76 -7.79 9.03
CA LEU A 82 -4.07 -6.53 9.27
C LEU A 82 -2.91 -6.75 10.25
N PHE A 83 -1.74 -6.24 9.89
CA PHE A 83 -0.54 -6.23 10.71
C PHE A 83 -0.07 -4.81 10.95
N VAL A 84 0.31 -4.49 12.17
CA VAL A 84 1.03 -3.23 12.47
C VAL A 84 2.51 -3.54 12.67
N ILE A 85 3.35 -2.88 11.88
CA ILE A 85 4.81 -3.03 12.00
C ILE A 85 5.33 -1.91 12.89
N ALA A 86 5.67 -2.30 14.12
CA ALA A 86 6.22 -1.40 15.13
C ALA A 86 7.76 -1.42 15.09
N GLY A 87 8.36 -0.29 15.46
CA GLY A 87 9.82 -0.15 15.54
C GLY A 87 10.52 0.12 14.21
N SER A 88 11.85 0.06 14.26
CA SER A 88 12.69 0.20 13.07
C SER A 88 12.94 -1.15 12.43
N VAL A 89 12.83 -1.20 11.10
CA VAL A 89 13.16 -2.38 10.31
C VAL A 89 14.54 -2.23 9.66
N ASP A 90 15.18 -3.35 9.37
CA ASP A 90 16.43 -3.38 8.64
C ASP A 90 16.16 -3.21 7.14
N ALA A 91 16.52 -2.06 6.57
CA ALA A 91 16.30 -1.68 5.18
C ALA A 91 17.48 -0.84 4.65
N PRO A 92 18.67 -1.46 4.49
CA PRO A 92 19.87 -0.74 4.09
C PRO A 92 19.70 -0.02 2.75
N ASP A 93 19.14 -0.67 1.74
CA ASP A 93 19.00 -0.10 0.40
C ASP A 93 18.15 1.19 0.39
N VAL A 94 17.11 1.23 1.24
CA VAL A 94 16.28 2.42 1.41
C VAL A 94 17.08 3.55 2.05
N PHE A 95 17.80 3.27 3.14
CA PHE A 95 18.51 4.29 3.90
C PHE A 95 19.83 4.71 3.29
N ASP A 96 20.40 3.90 2.42
CA ASP A 96 21.53 4.30 1.57
C ASP A 96 21.05 5.26 0.47
N SER A 97 19.87 5.03 -0.10
CA SER A 97 19.27 5.91 -1.09
C SER A 97 18.64 7.17 -0.49
N PHE A 98 18.06 7.05 0.69
CA PHE A 98 17.33 8.10 1.41
C PHE A 98 17.76 8.16 2.88
N PRO A 99 18.85 8.85 3.21
CA PRO A 99 19.43 8.83 4.56
C PRO A 99 18.53 9.41 5.66
N GLU A 100 17.64 10.32 5.30
CA GLU A 100 16.73 10.94 6.25
C GLU A 100 15.68 9.95 6.77
N ARG A 101 15.36 10.03 8.07
CA ARG A 101 14.38 9.15 8.73
C ARG A 101 12.97 9.78 8.78
N ILE A 102 12.55 10.42 7.68
CA ILE A 102 11.20 10.99 7.54
C ILE A 102 10.14 9.88 7.37
N PRO A 103 8.85 10.18 7.59
CA PRO A 103 7.76 9.21 7.48
C PRO A 103 7.78 8.39 6.19
N ASP A 104 7.88 9.06 5.03
CA ASP A 104 7.97 8.42 3.71
C ASP A 104 9.03 7.31 3.67
N HIS A 105 10.25 7.62 4.14
CA HIS A 105 11.37 6.68 4.08
C HIS A 105 11.20 5.52 5.06
N LYS A 106 10.52 5.74 6.18
CA LYS A 106 10.13 4.66 7.11
C LYS A 106 9.08 3.74 6.50
N ILE A 107 8.13 4.28 5.73
CA ILE A 107 7.16 3.48 4.99
C ILE A 107 7.88 2.63 3.93
N LEU A 108 8.75 3.23 3.12
CA LEU A 108 9.55 2.51 2.12
C LEU A 108 10.41 1.41 2.77
N ALA A 109 10.98 1.67 3.95
CA ALA A 109 11.76 0.70 4.68
C ALA A 109 10.93 -0.55 5.06
N VAL A 110 9.67 -0.37 5.46
CA VAL A 110 8.76 -1.49 5.74
C VAL A 110 8.44 -2.28 4.46
N VAL A 111 8.24 -1.60 3.33
CA VAL A 111 8.00 -2.27 2.03
C VAL A 111 9.20 -3.11 1.62
N ASP A 112 10.41 -2.55 1.67
CA ASP A 112 11.65 -3.25 1.33
C ASP A 112 11.88 -4.45 2.26
N TRP A 113 11.77 -4.22 3.56
CA TRP A 113 11.93 -5.29 4.56
C TRP A 113 10.95 -6.43 4.33
N LEU A 114 9.64 -6.15 4.12
CA LEU A 114 8.63 -7.18 3.82
C LEU A 114 8.94 -7.93 2.52
N THR A 115 9.37 -7.22 1.48
CA THR A 115 9.74 -7.82 0.19
C THR A 115 10.87 -8.84 0.37
N ARG A 116 11.84 -8.54 1.22
CA ARG A 116 12.95 -9.46 1.53
C ARG A 116 12.55 -10.61 2.44
N GLN A 117 11.63 -10.37 3.40
CA GLN A 117 11.18 -11.39 4.35
C GLN A 117 10.18 -12.38 3.73
N LYS A 118 9.31 -11.91 2.84
CA LYS A 118 8.19 -12.69 2.28
C LYS A 118 8.34 -12.86 0.77
N LYS A 119 9.40 -13.53 0.36
CA LYS A 119 9.76 -13.71 -1.06
C LYS A 119 8.72 -14.46 -1.89
N ASP A 120 7.86 -15.25 -1.25
CA ASP A 120 6.82 -16.04 -1.92
C ASP A 120 5.57 -15.22 -2.27
N MET A 121 5.48 -13.99 -1.78
CA MET A 121 4.35 -13.09 -2.01
C MET A 121 4.83 -11.72 -2.46
N LYS A 122 4.15 -11.15 -3.46
CA LYS A 122 4.43 -9.77 -3.89
C LYS A 122 4.06 -8.80 -2.76
N THR A 123 4.96 -7.88 -2.44
CA THR A 123 4.70 -6.76 -1.53
C THR A 123 4.56 -5.49 -2.33
N ILE A 124 3.47 -4.75 -2.14
CA ILE A 124 3.09 -3.59 -2.93
C ILE A 124 2.78 -2.42 -1.99
N LEU A 125 3.44 -1.29 -2.21
CA LEU A 125 3.08 -0.02 -1.58
C LEU A 125 1.82 0.54 -2.23
N VAL A 126 0.84 0.92 -1.44
CA VAL A 126 -0.35 1.64 -1.91
C VAL A 126 -0.34 3.05 -1.35
N THR A 127 -0.28 4.04 -2.22
CA THR A 127 -0.23 5.47 -1.85
C THR A 127 -0.83 6.35 -2.93
N LYS A 128 -1.48 7.43 -2.51
CA LYS A 128 -1.94 8.50 -3.40
C LYS A 128 -0.85 9.54 -3.71
N ASP A 129 0.25 9.50 -2.96
CA ASP A 129 1.36 10.43 -3.14
C ASP A 129 2.24 10.01 -4.33
N VAL A 130 2.25 10.86 -5.36
CA VAL A 130 3.08 10.65 -6.57
C VAL A 130 4.56 10.63 -6.23
N ASN A 131 5.04 11.50 -5.32
CA ASN A 131 6.44 11.56 -4.95
C ASN A 131 6.89 10.29 -4.24
N LEU A 132 6.05 9.77 -3.32
CA LEU A 132 6.34 8.51 -2.64
C LEU A 132 6.36 7.34 -3.63
N ARG A 133 5.45 7.30 -4.62
CA ARG A 133 5.51 6.30 -5.71
C ARG A 133 6.79 6.39 -6.53
N MET A 134 7.23 7.62 -6.86
CA MET A 134 8.47 7.81 -7.62
C MET A 134 9.69 7.36 -6.82
N LYS A 135 9.76 7.68 -5.53
CA LYS A 135 10.81 7.19 -4.63
C LYS A 135 10.83 5.64 -4.57
N ALA A 136 9.66 5.00 -4.40
CA ALA A 136 9.54 3.55 -4.38
C ALA A 136 10.10 2.92 -5.66
N ARG A 137 9.67 3.42 -6.82
CA ARG A 137 10.13 2.93 -8.13
C ARG A 137 11.63 3.11 -8.34
N SER A 138 12.21 4.21 -7.86
CA SER A 138 13.64 4.50 -8.02
C SER A 138 14.56 3.48 -7.35
N ILE A 139 14.04 2.75 -6.35
CA ILE A 139 14.74 1.67 -5.64
C ILE A 139 14.14 0.28 -5.92
N GLY A 140 13.33 0.16 -6.99
CA GLY A 140 12.80 -1.12 -7.46
C GLY A 140 11.65 -1.71 -6.65
N LEU A 141 11.00 -0.93 -5.78
CA LEU A 141 9.82 -1.38 -5.02
C LEU A 141 8.54 -1.28 -5.86
N LEU A 142 7.66 -2.26 -5.72
CA LEU A 142 6.36 -2.25 -6.35
C LEU A 142 5.45 -1.24 -5.65
N CYS A 143 4.74 -0.42 -6.42
CA CYS A 143 3.80 0.54 -5.88
C CYS A 143 2.63 0.81 -6.81
N GLU A 144 1.46 1.10 -6.21
CA GLU A 144 0.20 1.40 -6.91
C GLU A 144 -0.46 2.65 -6.34
N ASP A 145 -1.27 3.31 -7.17
CA ASP A 145 -2.18 4.36 -6.71
C ASP A 145 -3.41 3.72 -6.06
N TYR A 146 -3.95 4.36 -5.03
CA TYR A 146 -5.24 4.00 -4.47
C TYR A 146 -6.34 4.68 -5.27
N ILE A 147 -7.06 3.89 -6.09
CA ILE A 147 -8.21 4.33 -6.85
C ILE A 147 -9.45 3.72 -6.19
N ASN A 148 -10.44 4.54 -5.86
CA ASN A 148 -11.68 4.10 -5.24
C ASN A 148 -12.27 2.91 -6.00
N ASP A 149 -12.63 1.89 -5.25
CA ASP A 149 -13.35 0.67 -5.60
C ASP A 149 -12.54 -0.59 -5.91
N LYS A 150 -11.27 -0.53 -6.30
CA LYS A 150 -10.42 -1.75 -6.40
C LYS A 150 -8.94 -1.34 -6.48
N VAL A 151 -8.10 -2.02 -5.71
CA VAL A 151 -6.67 -2.05 -6.03
C VAL A 151 -6.55 -2.73 -7.40
N ILE A 152 -6.14 -1.96 -8.41
CA ILE A 152 -5.98 -2.49 -9.76
C ILE A 152 -4.90 -3.56 -9.70
N ASN A 153 -5.26 -4.80 -10.02
CA ASN A 153 -4.32 -5.91 -10.04
C ASN A 153 -3.21 -5.64 -11.05
N VAL A 154 -1.95 -5.66 -10.60
CA VAL A 154 -0.73 -5.56 -11.44
C VAL A 154 -0.74 -6.59 -12.57
N ASP A 155 -1.48 -7.69 -12.41
CA ASP A 155 -1.60 -8.75 -13.41
C ASP A 155 -2.19 -8.28 -14.75
N ILE A 156 -2.81 -7.09 -14.81
CA ILE A 156 -3.31 -6.49 -16.07
C ILE A 156 -2.15 -5.94 -16.90
N PHE A 157 -1.09 -5.43 -16.26
CA PHE A 157 0.07 -4.87 -16.96
C PHE A 157 1.05 -5.94 -17.47
N GLU A 158 1.10 -7.11 -16.85
CA GLU A 158 1.92 -8.23 -17.36
C GLU A 158 1.31 -8.85 -18.63
N LYS A 159 -0.03 -8.76 -18.82
CA LYS A 159 -0.70 -9.24 -20.05
C LYS A 159 -0.68 -8.23 -21.21
N SER A 160 -0.39 -6.96 -20.96
CA SER A 160 -0.32 -5.93 -22.02
C SER A 160 1.05 -5.86 -22.71
N ASN A 161 2.01 -6.69 -22.34
CA ASN A 161 3.26 -6.90 -23.07
C ASN A 161 3.15 -7.98 -24.15
N GLU A 162 1.96 -8.40 -24.53
CA GLU A 162 1.77 -9.10 -25.82
C GLU A 162 2.03 -8.06 -26.92
N VAL A 163 3.23 -8.15 -27.49
CA VAL A 163 3.63 -7.44 -28.70
C VAL A 163 2.61 -7.79 -29.76
N PHE A 164 1.80 -6.85 -30.18
CA PHE A 164 0.96 -7.00 -31.37
C PHE A 164 1.89 -7.01 -32.60
N GLU A 165 2.49 -8.15 -32.88
CA GLU A 165 3.12 -8.41 -34.16
C GLU A 165 2.00 -8.61 -35.18
N GLY A 166 1.86 -7.69 -36.12
CA GLY A 166 0.96 -7.85 -37.25
C GLY A 166 -0.16 -6.83 -37.40
N ILE A 167 0.02 -5.60 -36.93
CA ILE A 167 -0.90 -4.51 -37.28
C ILE A 167 -0.61 -4.12 -38.75
N ASP A 168 -1.61 -4.34 -39.62
CA ASP A 168 -1.59 -3.90 -41.01
C ASP A 168 -1.37 -2.37 -41.06
N PRO A 169 -0.30 -1.88 -41.74
CA PRO A 169 -0.03 -0.44 -41.89
C PRO A 169 -1.20 0.37 -42.43
N ALA A 170 -2.12 -0.25 -43.16
CA ALA A 170 -3.32 0.42 -43.70
C ALA A 170 -4.35 0.83 -42.61
N LEU A 171 -4.22 0.34 -41.37
CA LEU A 171 -5.09 0.72 -40.24
C LEU A 171 -4.61 2.02 -39.56
N ILE A 172 -3.35 2.40 -39.73
CA ILE A 172 -2.76 3.58 -39.11
C ILE A 172 -3.22 4.86 -39.84
N ASP A 173 -3.40 4.79 -41.16
CA ASP A 173 -3.86 5.93 -42.00
C ASP A 173 -5.34 6.33 -41.80
N ARG A 174 -6.09 5.62 -40.96
CA ARG A 174 -7.51 5.94 -40.64
C ARG A 174 -7.70 6.70 -39.35
N ILE A 175 -6.65 6.98 -38.59
CA ILE A 175 -6.72 7.62 -37.27
C ILE A 175 -6.23 9.07 -37.29
N TYR A 176 -5.74 9.54 -38.46
CA TYR A 176 -5.38 10.95 -38.70
C TYR A 176 -6.27 11.60 -39.75
#